data_e35b79b6054b11a99611e94e06fed292
#
_entry.id   e35b79b6054b11a99611e94e06fed292
#
_cell.length_a   1.000
_cell.length_b   1.000
_cell.length_c   1.000
_cell.angle_alpha   90.00
_cell.angle_beta   90.00
_cell.angle_gamma   90.00
#
_symmetry.space_group_name_H-M   'P 1'
#
loop_
_entity.id
_entity.type
_entity.pdbx_description
1 polymer ?
#
loop_
_entity_poly.entity_id
_entity_poly.type
_entity_poly.pdbx_seq_one_letter_code
_entity_poly.pdbx_strand_id
1 'polypeptide(L)'
;MRELVSLDAASSEDFVALIKKRHTVLKALRNFFEQHGYLAVQTPVRVRCPGFDPYIDAIPAGEGFYLAPSPELQMKRLLGFGLDRIYQITPAFRAEEQGAHHSSEFTMLEWYRTGTDYLGILDETEQLINHLMRELELPAQSWQMPFPRVTVQEVYERHAGWNPCQNWDEDRYFKDWVSVIDPWLQNQRGLFLLD
;
A
#
# COMPACT_ATOMS: atom_id res chain seq x y z
N MET A 1 1.86 -3.79 -14.30
CA MET A 1 3.05 -3.55 -15.12
C MET A 1 2.55 -2.69 -16.26
N ARG A 2 2.94 -1.38 -16.36
CA ARG A 2 2.83 -0.78 -17.69
C ARG A 2 3.25 -1.87 -18.65
N GLU A 3 2.42 -2.18 -19.68
CA GLU A 3 2.80 -3.02 -20.80
C GLU A 3 4.29 -2.91 -20.91
N LEU A 4 5.01 -4.01 -20.72
CA LEU A 4 6.48 -4.07 -20.63
C LEU A 4 7.03 -2.82 -21.28
N VAL A 5 7.40 -1.83 -20.48
CA VAL A 5 7.77 -0.45 -20.85
C VAL A 5 8.23 -0.54 -22.28
N SER A 6 7.53 0.12 -23.22
CA SER A 6 7.85 -0.12 -24.62
C SER A 6 9.37 -0.16 -24.65
N LEU A 7 9.95 -1.33 -24.92
CA LEU A 7 11.40 -1.57 -24.79
C LEU A 7 12.18 -0.57 -25.66
N ASP A 8 11.43 0.25 -26.38
CA ASP A 8 11.85 1.31 -27.27
C ASP A 8 12.23 2.63 -26.61
N ALA A 9 11.93 2.84 -25.30
CA ALA A 9 12.14 4.15 -24.66
C ALA A 9 13.19 4.16 -23.52
N ALA A 10 13.54 3.01 -22.93
CA ALA A 10 14.62 2.91 -21.95
C ALA A 10 15.82 2.17 -22.56
N SER A 11 17.04 2.63 -22.29
CA SER A 11 18.23 1.86 -22.67
C SER A 11 18.19 0.48 -22.00
N SER A 12 18.75 -0.54 -22.61
CA SER A 12 18.85 -1.88 -22.00
C SER A 12 19.54 -1.84 -20.62
N GLU A 13 20.44 -0.89 -20.40
CA GLU A 13 21.14 -0.68 -19.14
C GLU A 13 20.21 -0.12 -18.06
N ASP A 14 19.35 0.84 -18.40
CA ASP A 14 18.35 1.40 -17.48
C ASP A 14 17.35 0.33 -17.03
N PHE A 15 16.91 -0.52 -17.96
CA PHE A 15 16.01 -1.63 -17.63
C PHE A 15 16.67 -2.65 -16.70
N VAL A 16 17.91 -3.06 -16.98
CA VAL A 16 18.68 -3.97 -16.10
C VAL A 16 18.88 -3.35 -14.71
N ALA A 17 19.18 -2.05 -14.64
CA ALA A 17 19.32 -1.33 -13.38
C ALA A 17 18.01 -1.33 -12.58
N LEU A 18 16.86 -1.12 -13.24
CA LEU A 18 15.53 -1.16 -12.63
C LEU A 18 15.22 -2.55 -12.05
N ILE A 19 15.49 -3.62 -12.80
CA ILE A 19 15.30 -5.01 -12.33
C ILE A 19 16.17 -5.31 -11.10
N LYS A 20 17.43 -4.87 -11.11
CA LYS A 20 18.32 -5.02 -9.94
C LYS A 20 17.80 -4.25 -8.72
N LYS A 21 17.34 -3.02 -8.88
CA LYS A 21 16.72 -2.23 -7.81
C LYS A 21 15.47 -2.92 -7.26
N ARG A 22 14.59 -3.42 -8.14
CA ARG A 22 13.42 -4.18 -7.73
C ARG A 22 13.81 -5.43 -6.92
N HIS A 23 14.81 -6.18 -7.35
CA HIS A 23 15.33 -7.34 -6.60
C HIS A 23 15.78 -6.94 -5.20
N THR A 24 16.55 -5.85 -5.07
CA THR A 24 17.04 -5.35 -3.78
C THR A 24 15.87 -4.98 -2.86
N VAL A 25 14.88 -4.25 -3.36
CA VAL A 25 13.67 -3.91 -2.59
C VAL A 25 12.95 -5.15 -2.09
N LEU A 26 12.68 -6.12 -2.98
CA LEU A 26 11.97 -7.34 -2.60
C LEU A 26 12.74 -8.20 -1.60
N LYS A 27 14.07 -8.22 -1.69
CA LYS A 27 14.95 -8.90 -0.72
C LYS A 27 14.89 -8.20 0.64
N ALA A 28 14.99 -6.87 0.67
CA ALA A 28 14.91 -6.08 1.91
C ALA A 28 13.56 -6.26 2.62
N LEU A 29 12.45 -6.25 1.86
CA LEU A 29 11.12 -6.52 2.40
C LEU A 29 11.05 -7.90 3.06
N ARG A 30 11.49 -8.96 2.39
CA ARG A 30 11.50 -10.31 2.96
C ARG A 30 12.34 -10.39 4.22
N ASN A 31 13.54 -9.84 4.19
CA ASN A 31 14.45 -9.83 5.35
C ASN A 31 13.80 -9.14 6.55
N PHE A 32 13.13 -8.01 6.35
CA PHE A 32 12.41 -7.32 7.42
C PHE A 32 11.37 -8.22 8.07
N PHE A 33 10.45 -8.77 7.29
CA PHE A 33 9.35 -9.58 7.81
C PHE A 33 9.83 -10.86 8.49
N GLU A 34 10.82 -11.54 7.91
CA GLU A 34 11.43 -12.75 8.49
C GLU A 34 12.12 -12.45 9.82
N GLN A 35 12.86 -11.34 9.93
CA GLN A 35 13.51 -10.91 11.17
C GLN A 35 12.51 -10.52 12.26
N HIS A 36 11.29 -10.09 11.88
CA HIS A 36 10.22 -9.76 12.82
C HIS A 36 9.26 -10.93 13.11
N GLY A 37 9.62 -12.14 12.70
CA GLY A 37 8.88 -13.37 13.00
C GLY A 37 7.63 -13.57 12.17
N TYR A 38 7.52 -12.93 11.00
CA TYR A 38 6.43 -13.14 10.07
C TYR A 38 6.66 -14.38 9.20
N LEU A 39 5.61 -15.15 9.01
CA LEU A 39 5.56 -16.25 8.07
C LEU A 39 5.21 -15.72 6.67
N ALA A 40 6.06 -15.99 5.69
CA ALA A 40 5.72 -15.76 4.29
C ALA A 40 4.62 -16.74 3.87
N VAL A 41 3.50 -16.23 3.38
CA VAL A 41 2.40 -17.06 2.89
C VAL A 41 2.16 -16.80 1.41
N GLN A 42 1.50 -17.75 0.75
CA GLN A 42 1.07 -17.61 -0.62
C GLN A 42 -0.37 -18.09 -0.75
N THR A 43 -1.26 -17.20 -1.13
CA THR A 43 -2.67 -17.49 -1.37
C THR A 43 -2.97 -17.54 -2.87
N PRO A 44 -4.06 -18.23 -3.29
CA PRO A 44 -4.44 -18.26 -4.69
C PRO A 44 -4.70 -16.87 -5.27
N VAL A 45 -4.20 -16.61 -6.47
CA VAL A 45 -4.48 -15.38 -7.24
C VAL A 45 -5.73 -15.50 -8.12
N ARG A 46 -6.24 -16.73 -8.36
CA ARG A 46 -7.51 -17.00 -9.06
C ARG A 46 -8.53 -17.48 -8.04
N VAL A 47 -9.54 -16.65 -7.77
CA VAL A 47 -10.48 -16.83 -6.64
C VAL A 47 -11.93 -16.74 -7.10
N ARG A 48 -12.86 -17.36 -6.37
CA ARG A 48 -14.30 -17.24 -6.64
C ARG A 48 -14.90 -15.95 -6.08
N CYS A 49 -14.35 -15.46 -4.97
CA CYS A 49 -14.76 -14.21 -4.34
C CYS A 49 -13.55 -13.27 -4.32
N PRO A 50 -13.52 -12.25 -5.18
CA PRO A 50 -12.38 -11.34 -5.29
C PRO A 50 -12.29 -10.32 -4.17
N GLY A 51 -13.41 -9.95 -3.55
CA GLY A 51 -13.51 -8.93 -2.50
C GLY A 51 -14.94 -8.42 -2.38
N PHE A 52 -15.14 -7.49 -1.45
CA PHE A 52 -16.43 -6.84 -1.20
C PHE A 52 -16.36 -5.32 -1.39
N ASP A 53 -15.23 -4.79 -1.85
CA ASP A 53 -15.09 -3.36 -2.11
C ASP A 53 -15.88 -2.99 -3.38
N PRO A 54 -16.92 -2.14 -3.28
CA PRO A 54 -17.76 -1.78 -4.41
C PRO A 54 -17.05 -0.92 -5.47
N TYR A 55 -15.89 -0.37 -5.13
CA TYR A 55 -15.10 0.50 -6.01
C TYR A 55 -13.91 -0.19 -6.66
N ILE A 56 -13.75 -1.50 -6.43
CA ILE A 56 -12.66 -2.29 -7.02
C ILE A 56 -13.24 -3.35 -7.95
N ASP A 57 -13.09 -3.13 -9.24
CA ASP A 57 -13.51 -4.10 -10.26
C ASP A 57 -12.47 -5.19 -10.45
N ALA A 58 -12.92 -6.43 -10.27
CA ALA A 58 -12.09 -7.60 -10.46
C ALA A 58 -12.11 -8.09 -11.92
N ILE A 59 -10.96 -8.54 -12.42
CA ILE A 59 -10.82 -9.07 -13.78
C ILE A 59 -11.35 -10.50 -13.82
N PRO A 60 -12.34 -10.82 -14.68
CA PRO A 60 -12.85 -12.20 -14.85
C PRO A 60 -11.76 -13.16 -15.34
N ALA A 61 -11.68 -14.34 -14.72
CA ALA A 61 -10.71 -15.40 -15.03
C ALA A 61 -11.36 -16.72 -15.47
N GLY A 62 -12.56 -16.64 -16.04
CA GLY A 62 -13.35 -17.77 -16.55
C GLY A 62 -14.00 -18.64 -15.45
N GLU A 63 -15.06 -19.37 -15.82
CA GLU A 63 -15.74 -20.35 -14.95
C GLU A 63 -16.22 -19.79 -13.60
N GLY A 64 -16.60 -18.51 -13.53
CA GLY A 64 -17.00 -17.84 -12.29
C GLY A 64 -15.85 -17.57 -11.32
N PHE A 65 -14.63 -17.55 -11.83
CA PHE A 65 -13.45 -17.08 -11.11
C PHE A 65 -13.03 -15.69 -11.57
N TYR A 66 -12.26 -15.04 -10.70
CA TYR A 66 -11.68 -13.73 -10.91
C TYR A 66 -10.20 -13.72 -10.52
N LEU A 67 -9.43 -12.84 -11.11
CA LEU A 67 -8.09 -12.51 -10.61
C LEU A 67 -8.22 -11.65 -9.34
N ALA A 68 -7.45 -11.96 -8.31
CA ALA A 68 -7.57 -11.33 -7.00
C ALA A 68 -7.07 -9.87 -7.04
N PRO A 69 -7.88 -8.89 -6.66
CA PRO A 69 -7.47 -7.49 -6.54
C PRO A 69 -6.64 -7.21 -5.27
N SER A 70 -6.69 -8.14 -4.30
CA SER A 70 -5.92 -8.18 -3.06
C SER A 70 -5.94 -9.61 -2.50
N PRO A 71 -4.90 -10.04 -1.77
CA PRO A 71 -4.90 -11.31 -1.05
C PRO A 71 -5.68 -11.26 0.28
N GLU A 72 -6.23 -10.13 0.68
CA GLU A 72 -6.83 -9.83 1.98
C GLU A 72 -7.73 -10.95 2.51
N LEU A 73 -8.80 -11.28 1.77
CA LEU A 73 -9.77 -12.28 2.23
C LEU A 73 -9.14 -13.64 2.48
N GLN A 74 -8.19 -14.03 1.65
CA GLN A 74 -7.53 -15.32 1.77
C GLN A 74 -6.53 -15.31 2.93
N MET A 75 -5.80 -14.20 3.12
CA MET A 75 -4.87 -14.05 4.24
C MET A 75 -5.61 -13.97 5.58
N LYS A 76 -6.73 -13.25 5.67
CA LYS A 76 -7.56 -13.21 6.89
C LYS A 76 -8.10 -14.57 7.28
N ARG A 77 -8.38 -15.45 6.32
CA ARG A 77 -8.76 -16.85 6.62
C ARG A 77 -7.61 -17.62 7.25
N LEU A 78 -6.37 -17.37 6.86
CA LEU A 78 -5.19 -17.99 7.48
C LEU A 78 -5.02 -17.56 8.94
N LEU A 79 -5.32 -16.30 9.28
CA LEU A 79 -5.38 -15.85 10.67
C LEU A 79 -6.45 -16.62 11.46
N GLY A 80 -7.60 -16.89 10.85
CA GLY A 80 -8.66 -17.71 11.45
C GLY A 80 -8.24 -19.16 11.76
N PHE A 81 -7.20 -19.66 11.13
CA PHE A 81 -6.58 -20.96 11.44
C PHE A 81 -5.50 -20.90 12.52
N GLY A 82 -5.25 -19.72 13.10
CA GLY A 82 -4.32 -19.54 14.22
C GLY A 82 -2.92 -19.06 13.84
N LEU A 83 -2.73 -18.54 12.62
CA LEU A 83 -1.48 -17.85 12.27
C LEU A 83 -1.52 -16.42 12.84
N ASP A 84 -0.45 -16.02 13.52
CA ASP A 84 -0.41 -14.73 14.24
C ASP A 84 0.24 -13.60 13.45
N ARG A 85 1.26 -13.91 12.64
CA ARG A 85 2.03 -12.95 11.84
C ARG A 85 2.28 -13.52 10.47
N ILE A 86 1.69 -12.94 9.47
CA ILE A 86 1.82 -13.39 8.09
C ILE A 86 2.05 -12.21 7.16
N TYR A 87 2.83 -12.41 6.11
CA TYR A 87 2.98 -11.45 5.02
C TYR A 87 2.98 -12.17 3.67
N GLN A 88 2.61 -11.43 2.65
CA GLN A 88 2.61 -11.91 1.27
C GLN A 88 3.07 -10.80 0.32
N ILE A 89 3.93 -11.14 -0.64
CA ILE A 89 4.25 -10.29 -1.79
C ILE A 89 3.74 -11.03 -3.01
N THR A 90 2.72 -10.49 -3.66
CA THR A 90 1.96 -11.18 -4.72
C THR A 90 1.53 -10.24 -5.84
N PRO A 91 1.32 -10.73 -7.07
CA PRO A 91 0.56 -9.99 -8.06
C PRO A 91 -0.87 -9.71 -7.55
N ALA A 92 -1.38 -8.53 -7.84
CA ALA A 92 -2.76 -8.12 -7.66
C ALA A 92 -3.28 -7.54 -8.97
N PHE A 93 -4.60 -7.66 -9.21
CA PHE A 93 -5.21 -7.36 -10.49
C PHE A 93 -6.48 -6.55 -10.30
N ARG A 94 -6.55 -5.35 -10.88
CA ARG A 94 -7.73 -4.49 -10.85
C ARG A 94 -8.08 -4.05 -12.25
N ALA A 95 -9.35 -4.20 -12.62
CA ALA A 95 -9.86 -3.72 -13.88
C ALA A 95 -9.88 -2.18 -13.90
N GLU A 96 -9.78 -1.60 -15.08
CA GLU A 96 -9.94 -0.15 -15.33
C GLU A 96 -8.94 0.78 -14.62
N GLU A 97 -8.04 0.25 -13.80
CA GLU A 97 -6.96 1.03 -13.21
C GLU A 97 -5.82 1.26 -14.22
N GLN A 98 -5.99 2.24 -15.09
CA GLN A 98 -4.97 2.69 -16.04
C GLN A 98 -4.69 4.18 -15.88
N GLY A 99 -3.45 4.53 -15.56
CA GLY A 99 -3.06 5.92 -15.34
C GLY A 99 -1.56 6.07 -15.15
N ALA A 100 -1.13 7.30 -14.86
CA ALA A 100 0.30 7.60 -14.67
C ALA A 100 0.94 6.76 -13.54
N HIS A 101 0.15 6.42 -12.52
CA HIS A 101 0.59 5.68 -11.33
C HIS A 101 -0.14 4.35 -11.13
N HIS A 102 -1.07 3.97 -12.00
CA HIS A 102 -1.88 2.76 -11.89
C HIS A 102 -1.66 1.82 -13.06
N SER A 103 -1.70 0.53 -12.77
CA SER A 103 -1.64 -0.57 -13.74
C SER A 103 -2.64 -1.63 -13.33
N SER A 104 -3.28 -2.28 -14.31
CA SER A 104 -4.22 -3.38 -14.07
C SER A 104 -3.57 -4.61 -13.42
N GLU A 105 -2.25 -4.76 -13.53
CA GLU A 105 -1.44 -5.73 -12.78
C GLU A 105 -0.34 -4.99 -12.04
N PHE A 106 -0.20 -5.24 -10.75
CA PHE A 106 0.85 -4.67 -9.92
C PHE A 106 1.28 -5.64 -8.82
N THR A 107 2.38 -5.34 -8.15
CA THR A 107 2.85 -6.13 -7.00
C THR A 107 2.35 -5.49 -5.72
N MET A 108 1.64 -6.28 -4.92
CA MET A 108 1.13 -5.88 -3.61
C MET A 108 1.96 -6.55 -2.52
N LEU A 109 2.34 -5.79 -1.51
CA LEU A 109 2.79 -6.27 -0.21
C LEU A 109 1.64 -6.10 0.77
N GLU A 110 1.28 -7.18 1.45
CA GLU A 110 0.26 -7.16 2.47
C GLU A 110 0.71 -7.99 3.67
N TRP A 111 0.44 -7.53 4.89
CA TRP A 111 0.79 -8.25 6.10
C TRP A 111 -0.24 -8.05 7.19
N TYR A 112 -0.31 -9.02 8.08
CA TYR A 112 -1.23 -9.06 9.22
C TYR A 112 -0.53 -9.52 10.47
N ARG A 113 -0.92 -8.94 11.59
CA ARG A 113 -0.46 -9.31 12.92
C ARG A 113 -1.62 -9.28 13.90
N THR A 114 -1.83 -10.38 14.62
CA THR A 114 -2.80 -10.45 15.72
C THR A 114 -2.23 -9.85 17.00
N GLY A 115 -3.09 -9.57 17.98
CA GLY A 115 -2.67 -9.07 19.29
C GLY A 115 -2.11 -7.66 19.30
N THR A 116 -2.43 -6.85 18.30
CA THR A 116 -2.09 -5.43 18.22
C THR A 116 -3.26 -4.64 17.64
N ASP A 117 -3.23 -3.34 17.83
CA ASP A 117 -4.13 -2.38 17.19
C ASP A 117 -3.46 -1.71 15.98
N TYR A 118 -4.15 -0.77 15.35
CA TYR A 118 -3.64 -0.02 14.21
C TYR A 118 -2.40 0.82 14.57
N LEU A 119 -2.27 1.31 15.82
CA LEU A 119 -1.10 2.07 16.25
C LEU A 119 0.17 1.21 16.22
N GLY A 120 0.06 -0.05 16.63
CA GLY A 120 1.18 -0.99 16.52
C GLY A 120 1.54 -1.31 15.07
N ILE A 121 0.58 -1.30 14.14
CA ILE A 121 0.86 -1.44 12.70
C ILE A 121 1.53 -0.18 12.14
N LEU A 122 1.17 1.03 12.61
CA LEU A 122 1.86 2.26 12.24
C LEU A 122 3.33 2.23 12.66
N ASP A 123 3.61 1.84 13.92
CA ASP A 123 4.98 1.70 14.42
C ASP A 123 5.79 0.71 13.56
N GLU A 124 5.19 -0.40 13.19
CA GLU A 124 5.82 -1.42 12.35
C GLU A 124 6.04 -0.94 10.91
N THR A 125 5.08 -0.17 10.36
CA THR A 125 5.22 0.48 9.05
C THR A 125 6.40 1.46 9.04
N GLU A 126 6.55 2.24 10.10
CA GLU A 126 7.67 3.16 10.26
C GLU A 126 9.02 2.42 10.34
N GLN A 127 9.06 1.31 11.09
CA GLN A 127 10.25 0.44 11.16
C GLN A 127 10.59 -0.17 9.79
N LEU A 128 9.58 -0.62 9.04
CA LEU A 128 9.74 -1.15 7.69
C LEU A 128 10.34 -0.10 6.75
N ILE A 129 9.81 1.11 6.75
CA ILE A 129 10.32 2.21 5.90
C ILE A 129 11.75 2.56 6.30
N ASN A 130 12.06 2.64 7.59
CA ASN A 130 13.42 2.86 8.09
C ASN A 130 14.39 1.75 7.64
N HIS A 131 13.95 0.50 7.68
CA HIS A 131 14.74 -0.64 7.22
C HIS A 131 15.03 -0.52 5.72
N LEU A 132 14.00 -0.23 4.90
CA LEU A 132 14.16 -0.04 3.47
C LEU A 132 15.09 1.12 3.13
N MET A 133 15.00 2.25 3.83
CA MET A 133 15.89 3.39 3.63
C MET A 133 17.37 3.01 3.81
N ARG A 134 17.67 2.23 4.83
CA ARG A 134 19.03 1.75 5.10
C ARG A 134 19.51 0.76 4.06
N GLU A 135 18.71 -0.25 3.74
CA GLU A 135 19.06 -1.32 2.78
C GLU A 135 19.22 -0.78 1.35
N LEU A 136 18.51 0.29 1.01
CA LEU A 136 18.55 0.93 -0.30
C LEU A 136 19.49 2.14 -0.34
N GLU A 137 20.19 2.43 0.75
CA GLU A 137 21.12 3.57 0.87
C GLU A 137 20.45 4.91 0.48
N LEU A 138 19.18 5.07 0.82
CA LEU A 138 18.44 6.30 0.50
C LEU A 138 18.90 7.45 1.42
N PRO A 139 18.93 8.70 0.89
CA PRO A 139 19.30 9.84 1.72
C PRO A 139 18.40 9.98 2.95
N ALA A 140 19.00 10.22 4.12
CA ALA A 140 18.25 10.37 5.38
C ALA A 140 17.19 11.49 5.34
N GLN A 141 17.38 12.50 4.47
CA GLN A 141 16.45 13.60 4.28
C GLN A 141 15.24 13.25 3.41
N SER A 142 15.17 12.04 2.84
CA SER A 142 14.07 11.62 1.95
C SER A 142 12.74 11.57 2.70
N TRP A 143 12.77 11.28 4.00
CA TRP A 143 11.60 11.15 4.86
C TRP A 143 11.81 11.92 6.17
N GLN A 144 10.71 12.42 6.74
CA GLN A 144 10.72 13.03 8.07
C GLN A 144 10.45 11.94 9.11
N MET A 145 11.49 11.42 9.74
CA MET A 145 11.35 10.39 10.77
C MET A 145 11.58 10.96 12.17
N PRO A 146 10.82 10.56 13.20
CA PRO A 146 9.60 9.74 13.12
C PRO A 146 8.49 10.45 12.35
N PHE A 147 7.59 9.67 11.73
CA PHE A 147 6.47 10.26 10.99
C PHE A 147 5.51 10.98 11.93
N PRO A 148 5.18 12.27 11.65
CA PRO A 148 4.12 12.95 12.37
C PRO A 148 2.82 12.14 12.30
N ARG A 149 2.09 12.11 13.41
CA ARG A 149 0.75 11.51 13.53
C ARG A 149 -0.23 12.65 13.70
N VAL A 150 -1.09 12.83 12.73
CA VAL A 150 -2.09 13.89 12.71
C VAL A 150 -3.46 13.29 12.43
N THR A 151 -4.51 13.84 13.03
CA THR A 151 -5.87 13.38 12.75
C THR A 151 -6.47 14.11 11.54
N VAL A 152 -7.44 13.48 10.89
CA VAL A 152 -8.23 14.13 9.84
C VAL A 152 -8.85 15.42 10.38
N GLN A 153 -9.38 15.38 11.61
CA GLN A 153 -9.92 16.57 12.26
C GLN A 153 -8.89 17.70 12.34
N GLU A 154 -7.68 17.45 12.86
CA GLU A 154 -6.63 18.46 12.99
C GLU A 154 -6.22 19.06 11.66
N VAL A 155 -6.13 18.22 10.63
CA VAL A 155 -5.76 18.66 9.28
C VAL A 155 -6.84 19.57 8.69
N TYR A 156 -8.11 19.19 8.81
CA TYR A 156 -9.24 20.02 8.34
C TYR A 156 -9.38 21.32 9.12
N GLU A 157 -9.29 21.29 10.45
CA GLU A 157 -9.32 22.50 11.28
C GLU A 157 -8.21 23.47 10.89
N ARG A 158 -7.01 22.97 10.68
CA ARG A 158 -5.83 23.79 10.37
C ARG A 158 -5.82 24.34 8.95
N HIS A 159 -6.25 23.56 7.96
CA HIS A 159 -6.04 23.89 6.55
C HIS A 159 -7.35 24.26 5.82
N ALA A 160 -8.49 23.71 6.20
CA ALA A 160 -9.79 24.00 5.62
C ALA A 160 -10.68 24.88 6.54
N GLY A 161 -10.26 25.12 7.79
CA GLY A 161 -10.92 26.04 8.71
C GLY A 161 -12.24 25.54 9.29
N TRP A 162 -12.46 24.20 9.32
CA TRP A 162 -13.66 23.61 9.93
C TRP A 162 -13.40 22.17 10.38
N ASN A 163 -14.31 21.66 11.23
CA ASN A 163 -14.21 20.33 11.82
C ASN A 163 -15.26 19.38 11.22
N PRO A 164 -14.88 18.42 10.37
CA PRO A 164 -15.81 17.48 9.76
C PRO A 164 -16.47 16.53 10.77
N CYS A 165 -15.79 16.23 11.89
CA CYS A 165 -16.33 15.35 12.92
C CYS A 165 -17.48 16.02 13.72
N GLN A 166 -17.55 17.34 13.75
CA GLN A 166 -18.61 18.08 14.45
C GLN A 166 -19.75 18.50 13.50
N ASN A 167 -19.43 18.84 12.28
CA ASN A 167 -20.38 19.40 11.32
C ASN A 167 -20.18 18.72 9.97
N TRP A 168 -20.63 17.46 9.84
CA TRP A 168 -20.44 16.69 8.62
C TRP A 168 -21.19 17.31 7.43
N ASP A 169 -20.45 17.57 6.37
CA ASP A 169 -20.92 18.03 5.07
C ASP A 169 -20.09 17.30 4.01
N GLU A 170 -20.70 16.32 3.35
CA GLU A 170 -20.02 15.43 2.42
C GLU A 170 -19.45 16.16 1.21
N ASP A 171 -20.22 17.05 0.59
CA ASP A 171 -19.80 17.80 -0.59
C ASP A 171 -18.61 18.72 -0.26
N ARG A 172 -18.70 19.40 0.89
CA ARG A 172 -17.60 20.23 1.38
C ARG A 172 -16.39 19.42 1.73
N TYR A 173 -16.56 18.26 2.38
CA TYR A 173 -15.46 17.38 2.74
C TYR A 173 -14.65 16.98 1.52
N PHE A 174 -15.27 16.40 0.50
CA PHE A 174 -14.56 15.97 -0.71
C PHE A 174 -14.00 17.12 -1.52
N LYS A 175 -14.69 18.24 -1.59
CA LYS A 175 -14.20 19.45 -2.24
C LYS A 175 -12.92 19.96 -1.59
N ASP A 176 -12.93 20.10 -0.25
CA ASP A 176 -11.78 20.59 0.50
C ASP A 176 -10.64 19.55 0.51
N TRP A 177 -10.98 18.25 0.50
CA TRP A 177 -9.97 17.20 0.34
C TRP A 177 -9.16 17.41 -0.94
N VAL A 178 -9.82 17.51 -2.09
CA VAL A 178 -9.15 17.66 -3.39
C VAL A 178 -8.44 19.00 -3.54
N SER A 179 -9.03 20.09 -3.03
CA SER A 179 -8.54 21.45 -3.30
C SER A 179 -7.56 21.99 -2.25
N VAL A 180 -7.54 21.42 -1.04
CA VAL A 180 -6.77 21.94 0.11
C VAL A 180 -5.92 20.84 0.74
N ILE A 181 -6.54 19.72 1.13
CA ILE A 181 -5.86 18.70 1.93
C ILE A 181 -4.87 17.90 1.09
N ASP A 182 -5.29 17.37 -0.05
CA ASP A 182 -4.41 16.58 -0.93
C ASP A 182 -3.20 17.37 -1.42
N PRO A 183 -3.29 18.63 -1.89
CA PRO A 183 -2.14 19.46 -2.20
C PRO A 183 -1.19 19.69 -1.01
N TRP A 184 -1.72 19.80 0.21
CA TRP A 184 -0.89 19.90 1.41
C TRP A 184 -0.18 18.57 1.71
N LEU A 185 -0.89 17.43 1.62
CA LEU A 185 -0.32 16.09 1.83
C LEU A 185 0.83 15.80 0.87
N GLN A 186 0.71 16.19 -0.40
CA GLN A 186 1.75 16.00 -1.42
C GLN A 186 3.07 16.71 -1.09
N ASN A 187 3.06 17.71 -0.23
CA ASN A 187 4.26 18.43 0.22
C ASN A 187 4.86 17.84 1.51
N GLN A 188 4.25 16.79 2.10
CA GLN A 188 4.80 16.17 3.30
C GLN A 188 5.86 15.13 2.93
N ARG A 189 6.87 14.99 3.79
CA ARG A 189 7.92 13.96 3.68
C ARG A 189 7.58 12.70 4.48
N GLY A 190 6.33 12.32 4.47
CA GLY A 190 5.75 11.23 5.25
C GLY A 190 5.04 11.73 6.51
N LEU A 191 3.85 11.23 6.71
CA LEU A 191 3.05 11.38 7.93
C LEU A 191 2.04 10.24 8.01
N PHE A 192 1.51 9.99 9.20
CA PHE A 192 0.33 9.15 9.39
C PHE A 192 -0.89 10.04 9.60
N LEU A 193 -1.88 9.85 8.75
CA LEU A 193 -3.19 10.48 8.90
C LEU A 193 -4.10 9.51 9.66
N LEU A 194 -4.62 9.96 10.80
CA LEU A 194 -5.46 9.18 11.72
C LEU A 194 -6.91 9.67 11.66
N ASP A 195 -7.84 8.80 12.06
CA ASP A 195 -9.26 9.12 12.21
C ASP A 195 -9.54 10.14 13.33
#